data_8e09f469d4d68dbdaf7501cb517ebca9
#
_entry.id   8e09f469d4d68dbdaf7501cb517ebca9
#
_cell.length_a   1.000
_cell.length_b   1.000
_cell.length_c   1.000
_cell.angle_alpha   90.00
_cell.angle_beta   90.00
_cell.angle_gamma   90.00
#
_symmetry.space_group_name_H-M   'P 1'
#
loop_
_entity.id
_entity.type
_entity.pdbx_description
1 polymer ?
#
loop_
_entity_poly.entity_id
_entity_poly.type
_entity_poly.pdbx_seq_one_letter_code
_entity_poly.pdbx_strand_id
1 'polypeptide(L)'
;MTIDAAPTVRVNDFAVKLANVNGTGSASANSLLMQAIFRMGIPVSGKNLFPSNIQGLPTWYEIRVNKDGHTARALEYDLMVAMNAQTYAEDIAAVRSGGYLLFDSSWPLDDDLVRDDVTFLGVPLARMCLENFKKPRERILMKNIAYAGAIVALLGIDVELVRSLLAETFARNEALRESNQRALQLGYDFAVATFDCPLPFRVEAMDATKDSILIDGNTATALGALYAGATVAGWYPITPATAVMDNFTRLCATYRREVIPGEHDGDAPTVRNNYIILQAEDEIAAIGMVLGAGWSGARSFTSTSGPGISLMNELLGLAYYTEIPAVIVDVQRTGPSTGMPTRTQQADILLCAYASHGDTKHILTFPANPAECFEFAVTSFDLAERFQTPVFMLLDLDIGMNDWVVPKLTWDDSFVPDRGRILNDEDLAGMKEFFRYANADAEHVAARTVPGSDSKGAYFIRGSGHDMFGRYTEDPAEYQEVVDRLKLKHAAAATHVPAPIVMTKPNASIGIITLGGCDLAVREAIDELAERGLPADFMRVRGFPFVADVRAFVENHEYCFVVEQNRDGQLRSLISIETGVPIESMHPILAYGGFPLSAAQVVDGVLGHDIIEQLED
;
A
#
# COMPACT_ATOMS: atom_id res chain seq x y z
N MET A 1 -32.30 -1.32 41.95
CA MET A 1 -30.85 -1.48 42.18
C MET A 1 -30.34 -2.39 41.08
N THR A 2 -29.95 -1.84 39.96
CA THR A 2 -29.20 -2.55 38.93
C THR A 2 -27.79 -2.73 39.48
N ILE A 3 -27.36 -3.96 39.64
CA ILE A 3 -25.98 -4.31 39.97
C ILE A 3 -25.18 -3.87 38.72
N ASP A 4 -24.42 -2.78 38.84
CA ASP A 4 -23.42 -2.42 37.85
C ASP A 4 -22.45 -3.60 37.76
N ALA A 5 -22.55 -4.36 36.67
CA ALA A 5 -21.58 -5.38 36.35
C ALA A 5 -20.23 -4.64 36.19
N ALA A 6 -19.19 -5.08 36.89
CA ALA A 6 -17.85 -4.53 36.73
C ALA A 6 -17.51 -4.55 35.22
N PRO A 7 -16.94 -3.47 34.67
CA PRO A 7 -16.63 -3.40 33.25
C PRO A 7 -15.77 -4.60 32.85
N THR A 8 -16.19 -5.33 31.82
CA THR A 8 -15.44 -6.48 31.31
C THR A 8 -14.09 -5.99 30.82
N VAL A 9 -13.01 -6.49 31.43
CA VAL A 9 -11.64 -6.12 31.02
C VAL A 9 -11.37 -6.71 29.64
N ARG A 10 -10.97 -5.85 28.67
CA ARG A 10 -10.55 -6.25 27.34
C ARG A 10 -9.02 -6.16 27.23
N VAL A 11 -8.41 -7.27 26.84
CA VAL A 11 -6.95 -7.38 26.67
C VAL A 11 -6.65 -7.52 25.18
N ASN A 12 -5.76 -6.65 24.71
CA ASN A 12 -5.29 -6.64 23.31
C ASN A 12 -6.43 -6.57 22.28
N ASP A 13 -7.50 -5.84 22.61
CA ASP A 13 -8.64 -5.63 21.70
C ASP A 13 -9.29 -4.27 21.96
N PHE A 14 -8.84 -3.24 21.23
CA PHE A 14 -9.36 -1.86 21.31
C PHE A 14 -8.85 -0.99 20.16
N ALA A 15 -9.46 0.18 19.99
CA ALA A 15 -9.06 1.18 19.02
C ALA A 15 -8.79 2.54 19.70
N VAL A 16 -7.73 3.21 19.26
CA VAL A 16 -7.33 4.55 19.73
C VAL A 16 -7.26 5.50 18.53
N LYS A 17 -7.76 6.73 18.70
CA LYS A 17 -7.58 7.80 17.72
C LYS A 17 -6.91 9.00 18.39
N LEU A 18 -5.89 9.55 17.73
CA LEU A 18 -5.09 10.67 18.22
C LEU A 18 -5.26 11.85 17.26
N ALA A 19 -6.03 12.85 17.68
CA ALA A 19 -6.33 14.06 16.93
C ALA A 19 -5.30 15.15 17.25
N ASN A 20 -4.64 15.68 16.24
CA ASN A 20 -3.55 16.65 16.36
C ASN A 20 -3.61 17.74 15.28
N VAL A 21 -2.66 18.66 15.33
CA VAL A 21 -2.40 19.65 14.29
C VAL A 21 -1.17 19.23 13.50
N ASN A 22 -1.28 19.18 12.17
CA ASN A 22 -0.19 18.81 11.29
C ASN A 22 1.02 19.76 11.43
N GLY A 23 2.23 19.20 11.39
CA GLY A 23 3.49 19.95 11.55
C GLY A 23 3.94 20.15 12.99
N THR A 24 3.22 19.60 13.98
CA THR A 24 3.62 19.68 15.42
C THR A 24 4.54 18.53 15.87
N GLY A 25 4.87 17.59 14.99
CA GLY A 25 5.70 16.41 15.33
C GLY A 25 4.93 15.27 15.99
N SER A 26 3.60 15.29 15.94
CA SER A 26 2.73 14.26 16.52
C SER A 26 2.86 12.90 15.85
N ALA A 27 3.08 12.85 14.54
CA ALA A 27 3.19 11.58 13.80
C ALA A 27 4.28 10.66 14.39
N SER A 28 5.44 11.21 14.73
CA SER A 28 6.54 10.42 15.35
C SER A 28 6.18 9.90 16.74
N ALA A 29 5.48 10.70 17.57
CA ALA A 29 5.03 10.28 18.88
C ALA A 29 3.96 9.18 18.80
N ASN A 30 3.07 9.27 17.81
CA ASN A 30 2.01 8.29 17.60
C ASN A 30 2.55 6.96 17.05
N SER A 31 3.47 7.02 16.09
CA SER A 31 4.17 5.83 15.57
C SER A 31 4.98 5.13 16.68
N LEU A 32 5.55 5.87 17.64
CA LEU A 32 6.26 5.30 18.77
C LEU A 32 5.36 4.39 19.62
N LEU A 33 4.10 4.76 19.86
CA LEU A 33 3.13 3.93 20.59
C LEU A 33 2.84 2.63 19.83
N MET A 34 2.57 2.72 18.53
CA MET A 34 2.35 1.54 17.67
C MET A 34 3.57 0.61 17.68
N GLN A 35 4.77 1.16 17.52
CA GLN A 35 6.02 0.39 17.56
C GLN A 35 6.24 -0.32 18.90
N ALA A 36 5.88 0.34 20.02
CA ALA A 36 5.99 -0.28 21.34
C ALA A 36 5.02 -1.46 21.48
N ILE A 37 3.76 -1.31 21.04
CA ILE A 37 2.77 -2.39 21.04
C ILE A 37 3.24 -3.55 20.15
N PHE A 38 3.76 -3.26 18.96
CA PHE A 38 4.36 -4.26 18.09
C PHE A 38 5.51 -5.04 18.78
N ARG A 39 6.41 -4.32 19.48
CA ARG A 39 7.52 -4.96 20.22
C ARG A 39 7.07 -5.76 21.44
N MET A 40 5.87 -5.50 21.96
CA MET A 40 5.23 -6.36 22.96
C MET A 40 4.66 -7.66 22.36
N GLY A 41 4.85 -7.90 21.06
CA GLY A 41 4.39 -9.11 20.38
C GLY A 41 2.92 -9.10 19.99
N ILE A 42 2.28 -7.94 19.96
CA ILE A 42 0.83 -7.78 19.78
C ILE A 42 0.53 -7.32 18.36
N PRO A 43 -0.43 -7.95 17.64
CA PRO A 43 -0.87 -7.46 16.34
C PRO A 43 -1.50 -6.07 16.45
N VAL A 44 -1.02 -5.15 15.63
CA VAL A 44 -1.40 -3.74 15.67
C VAL A 44 -1.32 -3.12 14.28
N SER A 45 -2.20 -2.19 13.97
CA SER A 45 -2.08 -1.32 12.81
C SER A 45 -2.06 0.14 13.23
N GLY A 46 -1.35 0.96 12.46
CA GLY A 46 -1.30 2.41 12.62
C GLY A 46 -1.61 3.10 11.30
N LYS A 47 -2.62 3.98 11.29
CA LYS A 47 -3.04 4.69 10.08
C LYS A 47 -2.95 6.19 10.29
N ASN A 48 -2.14 6.84 9.47
CA ASN A 48 -1.93 8.29 9.52
C ASN A 48 -2.85 8.99 8.52
N LEU A 49 -3.80 9.76 9.02
CA LEU A 49 -4.76 10.55 8.26
C LEU A 49 -4.34 12.02 8.32
N PHE A 50 -3.62 12.48 7.31
CA PHE A 50 -3.05 13.82 7.28
C PHE A 50 -3.62 14.64 6.10
N PRO A 51 -3.62 15.99 6.21
CA PRO A 51 -4.03 16.86 5.10
C PRO A 51 -2.91 17.01 4.08
N SER A 52 -3.25 17.40 2.85
CA SER A 52 -2.26 17.69 1.80
C SER A 52 -1.41 18.95 2.08
N ASN A 53 -1.87 19.83 2.97
CA ASN A 53 -1.13 21.02 3.41
C ASN A 53 -0.16 20.69 4.54
N ILE A 54 1.03 21.28 4.51
CA ILE A 54 2.14 20.94 5.40
C ILE A 54 1.90 21.33 6.86
N GLN A 55 1.15 22.41 7.14
CA GLN A 55 0.98 22.92 8.50
C GLN A 55 -0.43 23.46 8.77
N GLY A 56 -0.87 23.35 10.02
CA GLY A 56 -2.01 24.05 10.58
C GLY A 56 -3.37 23.37 10.43
N LEU A 57 -3.48 22.33 9.60
CA LEU A 57 -4.73 21.58 9.46
C LEU A 57 -4.79 20.38 10.41
N PRO A 58 -6.01 19.89 10.70
CA PRO A 58 -6.19 18.68 11.50
C PRO A 58 -5.51 17.47 10.89
N THR A 59 -4.95 16.64 11.75
CA THR A 59 -4.39 15.33 11.41
C THR A 59 -4.78 14.32 12.48
N TRP A 60 -5.03 13.08 12.06
CA TRP A 60 -5.34 12.00 12.98
C TRP A 60 -4.40 10.83 12.78
N TYR A 61 -4.17 10.10 13.85
CA TYR A 61 -3.49 8.81 13.81
C TYR A 61 -4.38 7.78 14.50
N GLU A 62 -4.72 6.71 13.81
CA GLU A 62 -5.58 5.65 14.31
C GLU A 62 -4.72 4.44 14.64
N ILE A 63 -4.87 3.86 15.84
CA ILE A 63 -4.21 2.63 16.25
C ILE A 63 -5.30 1.59 16.53
N ARG A 64 -5.26 0.47 15.83
CA ARG A 64 -6.10 -0.69 16.09
C ARG A 64 -5.24 -1.80 16.68
N VAL A 65 -5.63 -2.30 17.84
CA VAL A 65 -5.01 -3.44 18.52
C VAL A 65 -6.02 -4.56 18.56
N ASN A 66 -5.65 -5.76 18.07
CA ASN A 66 -6.52 -6.92 18.15
C ASN A 66 -5.68 -8.20 18.23
N LYS A 67 -5.89 -9.00 19.28
CA LYS A 67 -5.14 -10.24 19.55
C LYS A 67 -5.31 -11.32 18.49
N ASP A 68 -6.43 -11.32 17.77
CA ASP A 68 -6.78 -12.31 16.75
C ASP A 68 -6.30 -11.86 15.35
N GLY A 69 -5.69 -10.65 15.25
CA GLY A 69 -5.12 -10.11 14.01
C GLY A 69 -6.10 -9.29 13.18
N HIS A 70 -7.30 -9.00 13.68
CA HIS A 70 -8.28 -8.11 13.04
C HIS A 70 -7.83 -6.66 13.20
N THR A 71 -7.07 -6.17 12.23
CA THR A 71 -6.44 -4.84 12.27
C THR A 71 -6.95 -3.90 11.18
N ALA A 72 -8.13 -4.18 10.62
CA ALA A 72 -8.84 -3.25 9.76
C ALA A 72 -9.21 -1.95 10.50
N ARG A 73 -9.55 -0.91 9.79
CA ARG A 73 -9.95 0.37 10.37
C ARG A 73 -11.19 0.23 11.25
N ALA A 74 -11.14 0.81 12.46
CA ALA A 74 -12.33 0.94 13.32
C ALA A 74 -13.11 2.23 12.98
N LEU A 75 -14.42 2.23 13.24
CA LEU A 75 -15.28 3.42 13.08
C LEU A 75 -15.50 4.16 14.41
N GLU A 76 -15.45 3.43 15.52
CA GLU A 76 -15.58 3.95 16.89
C GLU A 76 -14.31 3.66 17.70
N TYR A 77 -14.00 4.52 18.65
CA TYR A 77 -12.75 4.45 19.40
C TYR A 77 -13.00 4.33 20.89
N ASP A 78 -12.21 3.47 21.53
CA ASP A 78 -12.22 3.26 22.98
C ASP A 78 -11.52 4.40 23.72
N LEU A 79 -10.45 4.93 23.11
CA LEU A 79 -9.72 6.09 23.60
C LEU A 79 -9.53 7.10 22.47
N MET A 80 -9.99 8.31 22.70
CA MET A 80 -9.69 9.47 21.85
C MET A 80 -8.69 10.36 22.57
N VAL A 81 -7.66 10.83 21.86
CA VAL A 81 -6.72 11.84 22.32
C VAL A 81 -6.95 13.13 21.54
N ALA A 82 -7.68 14.07 22.14
CA ALA A 82 -8.11 15.30 21.48
C ALA A 82 -7.14 16.45 21.81
N MET A 83 -6.21 16.73 20.89
CA MET A 83 -5.18 17.76 21.04
C MET A 83 -5.43 18.99 20.14
N ASN A 84 -6.45 18.96 19.31
CA ASN A 84 -6.82 20.01 18.39
C ASN A 84 -8.23 20.55 18.70
N ALA A 85 -8.30 21.77 19.25
CA ALA A 85 -9.58 22.38 19.60
C ALA A 85 -10.54 22.57 18.41
N GLN A 86 -10.03 22.65 17.17
CA GLN A 86 -10.86 22.80 15.98
C GLN A 86 -11.69 21.55 15.66
N THR A 87 -11.27 20.37 16.16
CA THR A 87 -11.92 19.09 15.87
C THR A 87 -12.61 18.46 17.08
N TYR A 88 -12.63 19.13 18.24
CA TYR A 88 -13.18 18.57 19.48
C TYR A 88 -14.58 17.98 19.31
N ALA A 89 -15.50 18.65 18.63
CA ALA A 89 -16.85 18.16 18.43
C ALA A 89 -16.88 16.84 17.62
N GLU A 90 -16.10 16.76 16.56
CA GLU A 90 -15.96 15.57 15.73
C GLU A 90 -15.26 14.44 16.50
N ASP A 91 -14.17 14.77 17.19
CA ASP A 91 -13.38 13.81 17.95
C ASP A 91 -14.19 13.20 19.11
N ILE A 92 -14.94 14.01 19.86
CA ILE A 92 -15.81 13.55 20.95
C ILE A 92 -16.95 12.68 20.41
N ALA A 93 -17.54 13.03 19.26
CA ALA A 93 -18.58 12.23 18.62
C ALA A 93 -18.10 10.85 18.20
N ALA A 94 -16.83 10.69 17.84
CA ALA A 94 -16.23 9.42 17.42
C ALA A 94 -15.86 8.48 18.60
N VAL A 95 -15.99 8.93 19.85
CA VAL A 95 -15.78 8.07 21.03
C VAL A 95 -17.01 7.20 21.22
N ARG A 96 -16.84 5.88 21.34
CA ARG A 96 -17.92 4.95 21.64
C ARG A 96 -18.53 5.23 23.03
N SER A 97 -19.76 4.84 23.26
CA SER A 97 -20.38 4.91 24.58
C SER A 97 -19.58 4.09 25.61
N GLY A 98 -19.32 4.67 26.78
CA GLY A 98 -18.44 4.10 27.81
C GLY A 98 -16.94 4.23 27.49
N GLY A 99 -16.57 4.95 26.42
CA GLY A 99 -15.18 5.21 26.06
C GLY A 99 -14.53 6.36 26.84
N TYR A 100 -13.29 6.67 26.48
CA TYR A 100 -12.44 7.64 27.18
C TYR A 100 -11.93 8.71 26.22
N LEU A 101 -11.80 9.95 26.72
CA LEU A 101 -11.24 11.06 26.00
C LEU A 101 -10.14 11.73 26.82
N LEU A 102 -8.89 11.71 26.31
CA LEU A 102 -7.78 12.46 26.88
C LEU A 102 -7.65 13.82 26.19
N PHE A 103 -7.56 14.89 26.98
CA PHE A 103 -7.41 16.26 26.47
C PHE A 103 -6.41 17.09 27.30
N ASP A 104 -5.94 18.21 26.75
CA ASP A 104 -5.04 19.16 27.44
C ASP A 104 -5.83 20.06 28.39
N SER A 105 -5.90 19.68 29.66
CA SER A 105 -6.62 20.42 30.72
C SER A 105 -5.94 21.73 31.16
N SER A 106 -4.87 22.15 30.46
CA SER A 106 -4.35 23.51 30.60
C SER A 106 -5.33 24.59 30.14
N TRP A 107 -6.34 24.18 29.38
CA TRP A 107 -7.42 25.00 28.85
C TRP A 107 -8.77 24.40 29.24
N PRO A 108 -9.78 25.23 29.56
CA PRO A 108 -11.12 24.69 29.85
C PRO A 108 -11.71 24.02 28.60
N LEU A 109 -12.44 22.94 28.79
CA LEU A 109 -13.30 22.34 27.77
C LEU A 109 -14.68 23.02 27.88
N ASP A 110 -15.32 23.30 26.75
CA ASP A 110 -16.67 23.88 26.72
C ASP A 110 -17.69 22.84 27.26
N ASP A 111 -18.56 23.28 28.15
CA ASP A 111 -19.57 22.41 28.79
C ASP A 111 -20.48 21.70 27.79
N ASP A 112 -20.78 22.35 26.67
CA ASP A 112 -21.62 21.81 25.57
C ASP A 112 -20.97 20.61 24.85
N LEU A 113 -19.69 20.39 25.02
CA LEU A 113 -18.94 19.26 24.45
C LEU A 113 -18.84 18.05 25.36
N VAL A 114 -19.27 18.18 26.61
CA VAL A 114 -19.20 17.08 27.60
C VAL A 114 -20.34 16.11 27.36
N ARG A 115 -19.98 14.83 27.20
CA ARG A 115 -20.92 13.70 27.08
C ARG A 115 -20.97 12.90 28.38
N ASP A 116 -22.16 12.61 28.89
CA ASP A 116 -22.36 11.86 30.14
C ASP A 116 -21.91 10.39 30.04
N ASP A 117 -21.84 9.85 28.83
CA ASP A 117 -21.44 8.47 28.54
C ASP A 117 -19.96 8.33 28.16
N VAL A 118 -19.13 9.39 28.29
CA VAL A 118 -17.69 9.40 28.01
C VAL A 118 -16.92 9.84 29.25
N THR A 119 -15.83 9.16 29.57
CA THR A 119 -14.93 9.55 30.66
C THR A 119 -13.86 10.49 30.17
N PHE A 120 -13.81 11.71 30.69
CA PHE A 120 -12.85 12.75 30.32
C PHE A 120 -11.60 12.70 31.21
N LEU A 121 -10.43 12.52 30.59
CA LEU A 121 -9.12 12.43 31.24
C LEU A 121 -8.32 13.73 30.95
N GLY A 122 -8.37 14.67 31.86
CA GLY A 122 -7.68 15.96 31.73
C GLY A 122 -6.22 15.87 32.17
N VAL A 123 -5.27 16.03 31.24
CA VAL A 123 -3.83 16.11 31.50
C VAL A 123 -3.34 17.53 31.21
N PRO A 124 -2.70 18.28 32.15
CA PRO A 124 -2.31 19.66 31.91
C PRO A 124 -1.00 19.78 31.11
N LEU A 125 -1.03 19.25 29.86
CA LEU A 125 0.15 19.04 29.02
C LEU A 125 0.91 20.33 28.68
N ALA A 126 0.19 21.40 28.32
CA ALA A 126 0.83 22.67 27.99
C ALA A 126 1.52 23.30 29.23
N ARG A 127 0.88 23.23 30.41
CA ARG A 127 1.44 23.71 31.66
C ARG A 127 2.67 22.89 32.06
N MET A 128 2.60 21.57 32.02
CA MET A 128 3.70 20.66 32.24
C MET A 128 4.93 21.00 31.38
N CYS A 129 4.70 21.23 30.10
CA CYS A 129 5.79 21.56 29.18
C CYS A 129 6.33 22.98 29.39
N LEU A 130 5.48 23.94 29.80
CA LEU A 130 5.90 25.29 30.12
C LEU A 130 6.86 25.32 31.31
N GLU A 131 6.59 24.54 32.36
CA GLU A 131 7.38 24.45 33.58
C GLU A 131 8.71 23.70 33.38
N ASN A 132 8.76 22.74 32.46
CA ASN A 132 9.88 21.81 32.34
C ASN A 132 10.81 22.07 31.16
N PHE A 133 10.38 22.80 30.11
CA PHE A 133 11.15 23.06 28.88
C PHE A 133 11.27 24.55 28.59
N LYS A 134 12.49 25.03 28.25
CA LYS A 134 12.76 26.45 28.09
C LYS A 134 12.36 27.03 26.74
N LYS A 135 12.59 26.26 25.64
CA LYS A 135 12.42 26.75 24.26
C LYS A 135 10.98 26.56 23.75
N PRO A 136 10.34 27.55 23.10
CA PRO A 136 8.97 27.42 22.62
C PRO A 136 8.75 26.22 21.68
N ARG A 137 9.65 26.01 20.71
CA ARG A 137 9.57 24.88 19.79
C ARG A 137 9.69 23.53 20.48
N GLU A 138 10.57 23.43 21.48
CA GLU A 138 10.75 22.24 22.31
C GLU A 138 9.46 21.90 23.08
N ARG A 139 8.77 22.90 23.64
CA ARG A 139 7.50 22.72 24.35
C ARG A 139 6.42 22.10 23.46
N ILE A 140 6.33 22.55 22.19
CA ILE A 140 5.37 22.01 21.21
C ILE A 140 5.67 20.53 20.94
N LEU A 141 6.92 20.19 20.69
CA LEU A 141 7.32 18.80 20.41
C LEU A 141 7.16 17.90 21.63
N MET A 142 7.62 18.36 22.80
CA MET A 142 7.59 17.57 24.04
C MET A 142 6.16 17.36 24.56
N LYS A 143 5.21 18.22 24.20
CA LYS A 143 3.79 17.99 24.50
C LYS A 143 3.28 16.67 23.90
N ASN A 144 3.71 16.35 22.68
CA ASN A 144 3.33 15.09 22.04
C ASN A 144 3.93 13.86 22.73
N ILE A 145 5.14 13.98 23.22
CA ILE A 145 5.78 12.88 23.98
C ILE A 145 5.17 12.76 25.40
N ALA A 146 4.76 13.87 26.00
CA ALA A 146 4.09 13.84 27.30
C ALA A 146 2.72 13.16 27.24
N TYR A 147 1.87 13.45 26.21
CA TYR A 147 0.63 12.67 26.09
C TYR A 147 0.90 11.20 25.77
N ALA A 148 1.93 10.89 24.96
CA ALA A 148 2.32 9.51 24.72
C ALA A 148 2.69 8.80 26.03
N GLY A 149 3.40 9.47 26.97
CA GLY A 149 3.67 8.97 28.32
C GLY A 149 2.40 8.67 29.11
N ALA A 150 1.41 9.56 29.06
CA ALA A 150 0.12 9.32 29.70
C ALA A 150 -0.62 8.10 29.10
N ILE A 151 -0.61 7.96 27.78
CA ILE A 151 -1.21 6.80 27.08
C ILE A 151 -0.49 5.51 27.46
N VAL A 152 0.83 5.52 27.57
CA VAL A 152 1.63 4.36 28.00
C VAL A 152 1.13 3.84 29.36
N ALA A 153 0.90 4.72 30.33
CA ALA A 153 0.34 4.36 31.64
C ALA A 153 -1.12 3.87 31.53
N LEU A 154 -1.96 4.60 30.80
CA LEU A 154 -3.39 4.29 30.63
C LEU A 154 -3.64 2.94 29.95
N LEU A 155 -2.81 2.55 28.99
CA LEU A 155 -2.96 1.31 28.22
C LEU A 155 -2.09 0.16 28.75
N GLY A 156 -1.26 0.38 29.76
CA GLY A 156 -0.35 -0.65 30.27
C GLY A 156 0.77 -1.03 29.31
N ILE A 157 1.19 -0.11 28.44
CA ILE A 157 2.34 -0.33 27.53
C ILE A 157 3.63 -0.35 28.37
N ASP A 158 4.55 -1.23 28.04
CA ASP A 158 5.85 -1.29 28.72
C ASP A 158 6.65 -0.01 28.47
N VAL A 159 6.80 0.81 29.52
CA VAL A 159 7.50 2.10 29.46
C VAL A 159 8.98 1.95 29.11
N GLU A 160 9.63 0.84 29.49
CA GLU A 160 11.04 0.63 29.19
C GLU A 160 11.25 0.31 27.71
N LEU A 161 10.31 -0.36 27.03
CA LEU A 161 10.31 -0.50 25.58
C LEU A 161 10.21 0.86 24.89
N VAL A 162 9.33 1.74 25.37
CA VAL A 162 9.18 3.10 24.80
C VAL A 162 10.47 3.92 25.02
N ARG A 163 11.11 3.80 26.18
CA ARG A 163 12.40 4.44 26.45
C ARG A 163 13.51 3.93 25.53
N SER A 164 13.53 2.62 25.25
CA SER A 164 14.48 2.01 24.31
C SER A 164 14.28 2.54 22.89
N LEU A 165 13.04 2.62 22.43
CA LEU A 165 12.70 3.18 21.12
C LEU A 165 13.13 4.65 20.98
N LEU A 166 12.90 5.46 22.00
CA LEU A 166 13.39 6.85 22.04
C LEU A 166 14.92 6.92 22.00
N ALA A 167 15.60 6.03 22.72
CA ALA A 167 17.07 5.96 22.71
C ALA A 167 17.62 5.57 21.33
N GLU A 168 16.98 4.64 20.63
CA GLU A 168 17.32 4.24 19.27
C GLU A 168 17.08 5.40 18.28
N THR A 169 15.91 6.03 18.34
CA THR A 169 15.52 7.13 17.45
C THR A 169 16.46 8.33 17.57
N PHE A 170 16.84 8.68 18.78
CA PHE A 170 17.70 9.84 19.06
C PHE A 170 19.15 9.46 19.45
N ALA A 171 19.63 8.30 18.99
CA ALA A 171 20.97 7.79 19.32
C ALA A 171 22.11 8.79 19.01
N ARG A 172 21.94 9.64 18.01
CA ARG A 172 22.94 10.65 17.57
C ARG A 172 22.79 12.01 18.25
N ASN A 173 21.76 12.20 19.10
CA ASN A 173 21.49 13.50 19.74
C ASN A 173 21.06 13.32 21.20
N GLU A 174 22.04 13.36 22.11
CA GLU A 174 21.84 13.13 23.54
C GLU A 174 20.84 14.11 24.18
N ALA A 175 20.94 15.40 23.85
CA ALA A 175 20.04 16.42 24.40
C ALA A 175 18.57 16.19 23.98
N LEU A 176 18.31 15.77 22.74
CA LEU A 176 16.96 15.40 22.31
C LEU A 176 16.49 14.12 22.99
N ARG A 177 17.35 13.13 23.16
CA ARG A 177 17.03 11.89 23.86
C ARG A 177 16.59 12.18 25.31
N GLU A 178 17.37 12.98 26.03
CA GLU A 178 17.05 13.36 27.42
C GLU A 178 15.74 14.15 27.54
N SER A 179 15.51 15.12 26.62
CA SER A 179 14.26 15.89 26.58
C SER A 179 13.06 15.00 26.34
N ASN A 180 13.15 14.06 25.39
CA ASN A 180 12.05 13.13 25.09
C ASN A 180 11.79 12.15 26.25
N GLN A 181 12.83 11.57 26.86
CA GLN A 181 12.67 10.69 28.02
C GLN A 181 12.05 11.40 29.20
N ARG A 182 12.45 12.68 29.44
CA ARG A 182 11.85 13.50 30.48
C ARG A 182 10.38 13.80 30.22
N ALA A 183 10.01 14.15 28.98
CA ALA A 183 8.63 14.42 28.61
C ALA A 183 7.74 13.16 28.75
N LEU A 184 8.24 12.00 28.32
CA LEU A 184 7.57 10.70 28.48
C LEU A 184 7.27 10.46 29.98
N GLN A 185 8.30 10.62 30.84
CA GLN A 185 8.16 10.39 32.27
C GLN A 185 7.15 11.33 32.93
N LEU A 186 7.15 12.61 32.56
CA LEU A 186 6.20 13.59 33.12
C LEU A 186 4.75 13.18 32.85
N GLY A 187 4.44 12.76 31.63
CA GLY A 187 3.09 12.30 31.25
C GLY A 187 2.71 11.00 31.96
N TYR A 188 3.63 10.04 31.99
CA TYR A 188 3.46 8.76 32.68
C TYR A 188 3.15 8.93 34.19
N ASP A 189 4.00 9.66 34.89
CA ASP A 189 3.86 9.87 36.32
C ASP A 189 2.56 10.61 36.66
N PHE A 190 2.18 11.59 35.87
CA PHE A 190 0.90 12.29 36.04
C PHE A 190 -0.29 11.34 35.90
N ALA A 191 -0.29 10.51 34.88
CA ALA A 191 -1.40 9.58 34.63
C ALA A 191 -1.52 8.55 35.78
N VAL A 192 -0.42 7.95 36.21
CA VAL A 192 -0.39 7.00 37.35
C VAL A 192 -0.84 7.66 38.65
N ALA A 193 -0.51 8.93 38.87
CA ALA A 193 -0.90 9.65 40.10
C ALA A 193 -2.35 10.12 40.12
N THR A 194 -3.01 10.23 38.94
CA THR A 194 -4.30 10.92 38.80
C THR A 194 -5.43 9.99 38.36
N PHE A 195 -5.12 8.95 37.57
CA PHE A 195 -6.13 8.07 36.99
C PHE A 195 -5.94 6.62 37.43
N ASP A 196 -7.00 5.84 37.30
CA ASP A 196 -6.92 4.38 37.43
C ASP A 196 -6.19 3.80 36.20
N CYS A 197 -4.96 3.36 36.41
CA CYS A 197 -4.10 2.78 35.36
C CYS A 197 -3.79 1.32 35.66
N PRO A 198 -3.88 0.42 34.64
CA PRO A 198 -4.38 0.68 33.29
C PRO A 198 -5.92 0.76 33.23
N LEU A 199 -6.44 1.32 32.12
CA LEU A 199 -7.86 1.36 31.83
C LEU A 199 -8.47 -0.07 31.73
N PRO A 200 -9.81 -0.22 31.70
CA PRO A 200 -10.47 -1.52 31.51
C PRO A 200 -10.12 -2.21 30.16
N PHE A 201 -9.48 -1.53 29.24
CA PHE A 201 -8.84 -2.10 28.06
C PHE A 201 -7.36 -1.77 28.09
N ARG A 202 -6.52 -2.76 27.81
CA ARG A 202 -5.08 -2.65 27.96
C ARG A 202 -4.33 -3.62 27.07
N VAL A 203 -3.04 -3.41 26.93
CA VAL A 203 -2.14 -4.37 26.30
C VAL A 203 -1.50 -5.30 27.33
N GLU A 204 -1.35 -6.56 26.97
CA GLU A 204 -0.54 -7.55 27.66
C GLU A 204 0.36 -8.24 26.63
N ALA A 205 1.61 -8.46 26.97
CA ALA A 205 2.60 -9.03 26.06
C ALA A 205 2.14 -10.36 25.45
N MET A 206 2.41 -10.52 24.15
CA MET A 206 2.14 -11.72 23.37
C MET A 206 3.42 -12.14 22.62
N ASP A 207 3.33 -13.16 21.77
CA ASP A 207 4.40 -13.61 20.85
C ASP A 207 3.89 -13.72 19.40
N ALA A 208 2.86 -12.93 19.04
CA ALA A 208 2.21 -13.03 17.73
C ALA A 208 2.97 -12.29 16.61
N THR A 209 3.89 -11.37 16.95
CA THR A 209 4.65 -10.59 15.96
C THR A 209 6.14 -10.95 15.88
N LYS A 210 6.57 -12.05 16.50
CA LYS A 210 7.97 -12.48 16.59
C LYS A 210 8.69 -12.60 15.26
N ASP A 211 8.01 -13.14 14.24
CA ASP A 211 8.56 -13.33 12.89
C ASP A 211 8.04 -12.27 11.90
N SER A 212 7.63 -11.13 12.41
CA SER A 212 7.11 -10.02 11.65
C SER A 212 8.06 -8.82 11.67
N ILE A 213 7.82 -7.90 10.73
CA ILE A 213 8.45 -6.59 10.65
C ILE A 213 7.39 -5.50 10.49
N LEU A 214 7.76 -4.27 10.83
CA LEU A 214 7.01 -3.07 10.49
C LEU A 214 7.62 -2.42 9.26
N ILE A 215 6.83 -2.27 8.20
CA ILE A 215 7.26 -1.65 6.94
C ILE A 215 6.05 -1.07 6.21
N ASP A 216 6.23 0.02 5.47
CA ASP A 216 5.25 0.57 4.55
C ASP A 216 5.39 -0.01 3.14
N GLY A 217 4.31 0.06 2.34
CA GLY A 217 4.28 -0.52 0.99
C GLY A 217 5.22 0.17 0.01
N ASN A 218 5.45 1.47 0.12
CA ASN A 218 6.37 2.21 -0.74
C ASN A 218 7.83 1.77 -0.52
N THR A 219 8.21 1.58 0.75
CA THR A 219 9.54 1.06 1.12
C THR A 219 9.71 -0.38 0.64
N ALA A 220 8.69 -1.22 0.83
CA ALA A 220 8.71 -2.61 0.40
C ALA A 220 8.79 -2.73 -1.14
N THR A 221 8.03 -1.90 -1.88
CA THR A 221 8.10 -1.81 -3.34
C THR A 221 9.49 -1.42 -3.82
N ALA A 222 10.11 -0.41 -3.21
CA ALA A 222 11.47 0.03 -3.55
C ALA A 222 12.49 -1.07 -3.29
N LEU A 223 12.35 -1.81 -2.19
CA LEU A 223 13.21 -2.94 -1.85
C LEU A 223 13.01 -4.10 -2.85
N GLY A 224 11.77 -4.40 -3.23
CA GLY A 224 11.45 -5.39 -4.25
C GLY A 224 12.02 -5.02 -5.62
N ALA A 225 11.94 -3.76 -6.03
CA ALA A 225 12.56 -3.27 -7.27
C ALA A 225 14.10 -3.40 -7.24
N LEU A 226 14.73 -3.10 -6.10
CA LEU A 226 16.17 -3.32 -5.92
C LEU A 226 16.52 -4.80 -6.06
N TYR A 227 15.79 -5.67 -5.37
CA TYR A 227 16.00 -7.12 -5.39
C TYR A 227 15.76 -7.71 -6.77
N ALA A 228 14.71 -7.26 -7.47
CA ALA A 228 14.42 -7.64 -8.85
C ALA A 228 15.52 -7.24 -9.85
N GLY A 229 16.51 -6.46 -9.45
CA GLY A 229 17.58 -6.02 -10.33
C GLY A 229 17.26 -4.75 -11.13
N ALA A 230 16.31 -3.93 -10.73
CA ALA A 230 16.06 -2.63 -11.35
C ALA A 230 17.29 -1.71 -11.21
N THR A 231 17.72 -1.11 -12.33
CA THR A 231 18.89 -0.21 -12.39
C THR A 231 18.57 1.17 -12.89
N VAL A 232 17.41 1.35 -13.53
CA VAL A 232 16.99 2.64 -14.07
C VAL A 232 15.60 3.01 -13.57
N ALA A 233 15.46 4.24 -13.08
CA ALA A 233 14.17 4.81 -12.73
C ALA A 233 14.06 6.23 -13.31
N GLY A 234 12.96 6.47 -14.05
CA GLY A 234 12.55 7.80 -14.48
C GLY A 234 11.25 8.16 -13.76
N TRP A 235 11.18 9.32 -13.09
CA TRP A 235 10.03 9.62 -12.26
C TRP A 235 9.73 11.12 -12.13
N TYR A 236 8.52 11.44 -11.69
CA TYR A 236 8.11 12.79 -11.33
C TYR A 236 7.42 12.78 -9.97
N PRO A 237 7.68 13.75 -9.06
CA PRO A 237 7.14 13.75 -7.71
C PRO A 237 5.62 13.88 -7.68
N ILE A 238 4.97 12.92 -7.06
CA ILE A 238 3.52 12.94 -6.81
C ILE A 238 3.19 12.14 -5.53
N THR A 239 2.37 12.72 -4.66
CA THR A 239 1.82 12.00 -3.49
C THR A 239 0.79 10.97 -3.97
N PRO A 240 0.84 9.71 -3.48
CA PRO A 240 1.68 9.16 -2.42
C PRO A 240 2.94 8.41 -2.92
N ALA A 241 3.22 8.41 -4.23
CA ALA A 241 4.24 7.57 -4.87
C ALA A 241 5.70 8.04 -4.66
N THR A 242 5.93 9.30 -4.28
CA THR A 242 7.28 9.88 -4.13
C THR A 242 8.18 9.04 -3.21
N ALA A 243 7.62 8.49 -2.12
CA ALA A 243 8.39 7.69 -1.17
C ALA A 243 8.96 6.39 -1.74
N VAL A 244 8.37 5.82 -2.81
CA VAL A 244 8.96 4.69 -3.54
C VAL A 244 10.33 5.08 -4.09
N MET A 245 10.41 6.26 -4.72
CA MET A 245 11.62 6.73 -5.39
C MET A 245 12.69 7.22 -4.39
N ASP A 246 12.26 7.87 -3.31
CA ASP A 246 13.16 8.29 -2.23
C ASP A 246 13.84 7.06 -1.59
N ASN A 247 13.05 6.03 -1.29
CA ASN A 247 13.57 4.78 -0.75
C ASN A 247 14.46 4.04 -1.75
N PHE A 248 14.04 3.92 -3.02
CA PHE A 248 14.85 3.28 -4.05
C PHE A 248 16.20 3.99 -4.22
N THR A 249 16.21 5.33 -4.23
CA THR A 249 17.44 6.14 -4.29
C THR A 249 18.38 5.83 -3.13
N ARG A 250 17.85 5.79 -1.90
CA ARG A 250 18.62 5.47 -0.69
C ARG A 250 19.19 4.04 -0.75
N LEU A 251 18.38 3.07 -1.18
CA LEU A 251 18.78 1.68 -1.30
C LEU A 251 19.86 1.50 -2.39
N CYS A 252 19.70 2.10 -3.55
CA CYS A 252 20.72 2.06 -4.62
C CYS A 252 22.03 2.72 -4.18
N ALA A 253 21.97 3.85 -3.48
CA ALA A 253 23.16 4.50 -2.94
C ALA A 253 23.91 3.63 -1.91
N THR A 254 23.23 2.69 -1.26
CA THR A 254 23.82 1.77 -0.29
C THR A 254 24.34 0.49 -0.94
N TYR A 255 23.58 -0.11 -1.86
CA TYR A 255 23.80 -1.48 -2.32
C TYR A 255 24.27 -1.60 -3.78
N ARG A 256 24.20 -0.51 -4.60
CA ARG A 256 24.57 -0.53 -6.03
C ARG A 256 25.76 0.37 -6.36
N ARG A 257 26.63 0.62 -5.39
CA ARG A 257 27.91 1.30 -5.60
C ARG A 257 29.03 0.28 -5.70
N GLU A 258 29.77 0.34 -6.79
CA GLU A 258 30.99 -0.43 -6.98
C GLU A 258 32.19 0.43 -6.62
N VAL A 259 33.03 -0.07 -5.72
CA VAL A 259 34.34 0.54 -5.42
C VAL A 259 35.34 -0.12 -6.34
N ILE A 260 35.82 0.62 -7.33
CA ILE A 260 36.84 0.16 -8.28
C ILE A 260 38.19 0.53 -7.67
N PRO A 261 39.06 -0.47 -7.37
CA PRO A 261 40.44 -0.21 -6.93
C PRO A 261 41.20 0.66 -7.94
N GLY A 262 42.12 1.51 -7.48
CA GLY A 262 43.00 2.24 -8.35
C GLY A 262 43.85 1.30 -9.21
N GLU A 263 44.22 1.72 -10.40
CA GLU A 263 45.04 0.91 -11.34
C GLU A 263 46.48 0.72 -10.87
N HIS A 264 46.96 1.60 -9.98
CA HIS A 264 48.31 1.55 -9.43
C HIS A 264 48.34 1.63 -7.91
N ASP A 265 49.39 1.12 -7.29
CA ASP A 265 49.61 1.19 -5.84
C ASP A 265 49.69 2.68 -5.41
N GLY A 266 48.70 3.09 -4.57
CA GLY A 266 48.58 4.46 -4.07
C GLY A 266 47.48 5.30 -4.73
N ASP A 267 46.84 4.82 -5.79
CA ASP A 267 45.69 5.49 -6.39
C ASP A 267 44.44 5.38 -5.51
N ALA A 268 43.72 6.48 -5.36
CA ALA A 268 42.45 6.47 -4.64
C ALA A 268 41.43 5.62 -5.40
N PRO A 269 40.62 4.78 -4.71
CA PRO A 269 39.57 4.03 -5.35
C PRO A 269 38.51 4.97 -5.94
N THR A 270 38.03 4.64 -7.14
CA THR A 270 36.90 5.36 -7.75
C THR A 270 35.59 4.66 -7.41
N VAL A 271 34.49 5.45 -7.23
CA VAL A 271 33.17 4.91 -6.98
C VAL A 271 32.35 5.03 -8.27
N ARG A 272 31.87 3.89 -8.75
CA ARG A 272 30.96 3.82 -9.90
C ARG A 272 29.57 3.47 -9.40
N ASN A 273 28.56 4.24 -9.83
CA ASN A 273 27.16 3.89 -9.60
C ASN A 273 26.68 2.94 -10.72
N ASN A 274 26.19 1.77 -10.34
CA ASN A 274 25.57 0.83 -11.26
C ASN A 274 24.05 1.04 -11.29
N TYR A 275 23.61 2.30 -11.36
CA TYR A 275 22.20 2.70 -11.44
C TYR A 275 22.07 4.12 -11.97
N ILE A 276 20.90 4.44 -12.54
CA ILE A 276 20.50 5.78 -12.97
C ILE A 276 19.09 6.06 -12.45
N ILE A 277 18.93 7.13 -11.67
CA ILE A 277 17.64 7.59 -11.16
C ILE A 277 17.49 9.06 -11.54
N LEU A 278 16.48 9.36 -12.35
CA LEU A 278 16.28 10.69 -12.94
C LEU A 278 14.89 11.22 -12.56
N GLN A 279 14.84 12.36 -11.90
CA GLN A 279 13.63 13.16 -11.80
C GLN A 279 13.41 13.90 -13.11
N ALA A 280 12.31 13.59 -13.78
CA ALA A 280 11.95 14.18 -15.06
C ALA A 280 11.25 15.54 -14.89
N GLU A 281 10.95 16.23 -15.98
CA GLU A 281 10.20 17.48 -15.99
C GLU A 281 8.69 17.25 -15.76
N ASP A 282 8.20 16.09 -16.21
CA ASP A 282 6.83 15.63 -16.04
C ASP A 282 6.76 14.09 -16.17
N GLU A 283 5.56 13.53 -16.01
CA GLU A 283 5.31 12.09 -16.12
C GLU A 283 5.50 11.57 -17.56
N ILE A 284 5.27 12.38 -18.60
CA ILE A 284 5.48 12.00 -20.00
C ILE A 284 6.97 11.76 -20.24
N ALA A 285 7.82 12.68 -19.80
CA ALA A 285 9.26 12.52 -19.88
C ALA A 285 9.75 11.33 -19.04
N ALA A 286 9.17 11.12 -17.85
CA ALA A 286 9.51 10.01 -16.97
C ALA A 286 9.30 8.66 -17.64
N ILE A 287 8.10 8.40 -18.19
CA ILE A 287 7.83 7.14 -18.88
C ILE A 287 8.69 7.00 -20.15
N GLY A 288 8.95 8.08 -20.88
CA GLY A 288 9.84 8.05 -22.05
C GLY A 288 11.25 7.58 -21.71
N MET A 289 11.81 8.03 -20.56
CA MET A 289 13.11 7.57 -20.05
C MET A 289 13.08 6.08 -19.69
N VAL A 290 12.00 5.62 -19.04
CA VAL A 290 11.80 4.21 -18.66
C VAL A 290 11.74 3.32 -19.90
N LEU A 291 11.00 3.71 -20.93
CA LEU A 291 10.87 2.95 -22.17
C LEU A 291 12.20 2.89 -22.92
N GLY A 292 12.94 4.00 -23.00
CA GLY A 292 14.27 4.02 -23.61
C GLY A 292 15.26 3.09 -22.90
N ALA A 293 15.20 3.06 -21.57
CA ALA A 293 16.01 2.16 -20.75
C ALA A 293 15.61 0.69 -20.92
N GLY A 294 14.30 0.38 -20.93
CA GLY A 294 13.75 -0.96 -21.16
C GLY A 294 14.10 -1.51 -22.54
N TRP A 295 14.01 -0.68 -23.56
CA TRP A 295 14.46 -1.02 -24.90
C TRP A 295 15.96 -1.34 -24.94
N SER A 296 16.77 -0.58 -24.20
CA SER A 296 18.21 -0.79 -24.08
C SER A 296 18.61 -1.99 -23.21
N GLY A 297 17.64 -2.72 -22.64
CA GLY A 297 17.87 -3.92 -21.85
C GLY A 297 17.99 -3.71 -20.35
N ALA A 298 17.78 -2.50 -19.83
CA ALA A 298 17.73 -2.28 -18.39
C ALA A 298 16.36 -2.70 -17.80
N ARG A 299 16.35 -3.22 -16.57
CA ARG A 299 15.14 -3.27 -15.75
C ARG A 299 14.85 -1.85 -15.27
N SER A 300 13.77 -1.28 -15.78
CA SER A 300 13.41 0.12 -15.58
C SER A 300 11.98 0.30 -15.13
N PHE A 301 11.71 1.33 -14.32
CA PHE A 301 10.39 1.60 -13.80
C PHE A 301 10.16 3.09 -13.51
N THR A 302 8.89 3.42 -13.34
CA THR A 302 8.42 4.68 -12.77
C THR A 302 7.44 4.40 -11.63
N SER A 303 7.32 5.35 -10.68
CA SER A 303 6.24 5.36 -9.71
C SER A 303 5.44 6.64 -9.84
N THR A 304 4.13 6.51 -9.80
CA THR A 304 3.17 7.61 -10.00
C THR A 304 1.84 7.34 -9.28
N SER A 305 0.83 8.11 -9.61
CA SER A 305 -0.56 7.96 -9.19
C SER A 305 -1.47 8.24 -10.39
N GLY A 306 -2.77 8.03 -10.28
CA GLY A 306 -3.75 8.17 -11.37
C GLY A 306 -3.56 9.38 -12.30
N PRO A 307 -3.31 10.61 -11.81
CA PRO A 307 -3.03 11.75 -12.69
C PRO A 307 -1.84 11.54 -13.64
N GLY A 308 -0.76 10.92 -13.16
CA GLY A 308 0.40 10.63 -13.99
C GLY A 308 0.13 9.51 -15.00
N ILE A 309 -0.65 8.48 -14.64
CA ILE A 309 -1.09 7.46 -15.59
C ILE A 309 -1.85 8.12 -16.76
N SER A 310 -2.73 9.07 -16.47
CA SER A 310 -3.45 9.81 -17.50
C SER A 310 -2.53 10.55 -18.48
N LEU A 311 -1.42 11.11 -18.00
CA LEU A 311 -0.42 11.79 -18.85
C LEU A 311 0.45 10.81 -19.64
N MET A 312 0.71 9.62 -19.12
CA MET A 312 1.57 8.60 -19.74
C MET A 312 0.90 7.84 -20.90
N ASN A 313 -0.40 7.97 -21.11
CA ASN A 313 -1.20 7.09 -21.96
C ASN A 313 -0.64 6.87 -23.36
N GLU A 314 -0.20 7.90 -24.07
CA GLU A 314 0.34 7.74 -25.43
C GLU A 314 1.58 6.85 -25.46
N LEU A 315 2.52 7.09 -24.56
CA LEU A 315 3.76 6.31 -24.50
C LEU A 315 3.54 4.88 -23.99
N LEU A 316 2.51 4.65 -23.17
CA LEU A 316 2.08 3.29 -22.79
C LEU A 316 1.56 2.51 -23.99
N GLY A 317 0.78 3.15 -24.88
CA GLY A 317 0.36 2.55 -26.15
C GLY A 317 1.54 2.25 -27.06
N LEU A 318 2.50 3.16 -27.16
CA LEU A 318 3.75 2.90 -27.88
C LEU A 318 4.45 1.65 -27.32
N ALA A 319 4.64 1.56 -26.01
CA ALA A 319 5.32 0.44 -25.37
C ALA A 319 4.59 -0.89 -25.58
N TYR A 320 3.25 -0.89 -25.52
CA TYR A 320 2.41 -2.06 -25.80
C TYR A 320 2.60 -2.56 -27.21
N TYR A 321 2.50 -1.67 -28.20
CA TYR A 321 2.55 -2.02 -29.63
C TYR A 321 3.96 -2.40 -30.11
N THR A 322 5.00 -1.73 -29.57
CA THR A 322 6.41 -2.02 -29.89
C THR A 322 7.04 -3.09 -28.98
N GLU A 323 6.29 -3.59 -28.03
CA GLU A 323 6.68 -4.65 -27.10
C GLU A 323 7.96 -4.30 -26.30
N ILE A 324 7.91 -3.17 -25.61
CA ILE A 324 8.97 -2.70 -24.71
C ILE A 324 8.58 -2.98 -23.25
N PRO A 325 9.41 -3.70 -22.47
CA PRO A 325 9.15 -3.94 -21.06
C PRO A 325 9.28 -2.66 -20.25
N ALA A 326 8.33 -2.42 -19.35
CA ALA A 326 8.34 -1.35 -18.36
C ALA A 326 7.50 -1.74 -17.15
N VAL A 327 7.89 -1.31 -15.95
CA VAL A 327 7.06 -1.44 -14.74
C VAL A 327 6.57 -0.06 -14.33
N ILE A 328 5.27 0.05 -14.10
CA ILE A 328 4.62 1.27 -13.64
C ILE A 328 3.99 0.96 -12.27
N VAL A 329 4.52 1.59 -11.23
CA VAL A 329 3.96 1.48 -9.88
C VAL A 329 2.95 2.61 -9.72
N ASP A 330 1.67 2.25 -9.64
CA ASP A 330 0.57 3.17 -9.37
C ASP A 330 0.19 3.11 -7.89
N VAL A 331 0.54 4.15 -7.14
CA VAL A 331 0.09 4.31 -5.76
C VAL A 331 -1.17 5.16 -5.80
N GLN A 332 -2.32 4.48 -5.83
CA GLN A 332 -3.63 5.08 -6.06
C GLN A 332 -4.04 6.04 -4.94
N ARG A 333 -4.69 7.12 -5.32
CA ARG A 333 -5.28 8.10 -4.42
C ARG A 333 -6.67 8.51 -4.90
N THR A 334 -7.42 9.20 -4.06
CA THR A 334 -8.77 9.67 -4.41
C THR A 334 -8.73 10.65 -5.58
N GLY A 335 -9.36 10.27 -6.70
CA GLY A 335 -9.64 11.09 -7.88
C GLY A 335 -11.08 11.62 -7.87
N PRO A 336 -11.58 12.16 -9.01
CA PRO A 336 -10.87 12.43 -10.26
C PRO A 336 -9.98 13.68 -10.21
N SER A 337 -9.13 13.87 -11.24
CA SER A 337 -8.17 14.97 -11.36
C SER A 337 -7.17 14.97 -10.19
N THR A 338 -6.86 16.14 -9.60
CA THR A 338 -6.01 16.22 -8.41
C THR A 338 -6.65 15.50 -7.20
N GLY A 339 -7.98 15.52 -7.12
CA GLY A 339 -8.75 14.83 -6.10
C GLY A 339 -8.35 15.20 -4.67
N MET A 340 -8.22 14.18 -3.83
CA MET A 340 -7.72 14.32 -2.46
C MET A 340 -6.38 13.57 -2.35
N PRO A 341 -5.22 14.26 -2.50
CA PRO A 341 -3.91 13.63 -2.63
C PRO A 341 -3.47 12.75 -1.46
N THR A 342 -4.07 12.94 -0.29
CA THR A 342 -3.74 12.24 0.96
C THR A 342 -4.90 11.34 1.44
N ARG A 343 -5.73 10.87 0.50
CA ARG A 343 -6.83 9.96 0.76
C ARG A 343 -6.74 8.74 -0.16
N THR A 344 -7.00 7.56 0.41
CA THR A 344 -6.92 6.29 -0.32
C THR A 344 -8.12 6.06 -1.21
N GLN A 345 -7.93 5.38 -2.32
CA GLN A 345 -8.97 4.89 -3.24
C GLN A 345 -8.37 3.82 -4.16
N GLN A 346 -9.22 3.03 -4.83
CA GLN A 346 -8.85 2.02 -5.83
C GLN A 346 -9.62 2.31 -7.12
N ALA A 347 -9.38 3.48 -7.74
CA ALA A 347 -10.19 3.97 -8.86
C ALA A 347 -9.42 4.06 -10.19
N ASP A 348 -8.23 3.48 -10.27
CA ASP A 348 -7.40 3.49 -11.48
C ASP A 348 -7.35 2.11 -12.17
N ILE A 349 -8.18 1.14 -11.73
CA ILE A 349 -8.19 -0.25 -12.22
C ILE A 349 -8.49 -0.31 -13.72
N LEU A 350 -9.62 0.25 -14.16
CA LEU A 350 -9.98 0.27 -15.57
C LEU A 350 -9.05 1.15 -16.41
N LEU A 351 -8.60 2.28 -15.84
CA LEU A 351 -7.62 3.15 -16.47
C LEU A 351 -6.33 2.40 -16.79
N CYS A 352 -5.80 1.62 -15.85
CA CYS A 352 -4.58 0.85 -16.04
C CYS A 352 -4.79 -0.38 -16.93
N ALA A 353 -5.92 -1.09 -16.77
CA ALA A 353 -6.21 -2.30 -17.56
C ALA A 353 -6.26 -2.01 -19.08
N TYR A 354 -6.77 -0.83 -19.46
CA TYR A 354 -6.97 -0.41 -20.84
C TYR A 354 -6.24 0.90 -21.18
N ALA A 355 -5.11 1.16 -20.51
CA ALA A 355 -4.35 2.39 -20.73
C ALA A 355 -3.97 2.59 -22.20
N SER A 356 -4.02 3.83 -22.66
CA SER A 356 -3.87 4.29 -24.04
C SER A 356 -5.17 4.22 -24.85
N HIS A 357 -5.08 4.50 -26.16
CA HIS A 357 -6.16 4.41 -27.11
C HIS A 357 -6.02 3.15 -27.98
N GLY A 358 -7.09 2.74 -28.66
CA GLY A 358 -7.12 1.53 -29.46
C GLY A 358 -7.31 0.26 -28.61
N ASP A 359 -6.94 -0.88 -29.16
CA ASP A 359 -7.18 -2.20 -28.57
C ASP A 359 -6.00 -2.62 -27.68
N THR A 360 -5.78 -1.90 -26.60
CA THR A 360 -4.72 -2.20 -25.62
C THR A 360 -5.25 -2.98 -24.41
N LYS A 361 -4.41 -3.87 -23.85
CA LYS A 361 -4.64 -4.54 -22.58
C LYS A 361 -3.32 -4.70 -21.83
N HIS A 362 -3.30 -4.35 -20.57
CA HIS A 362 -2.08 -4.41 -19.75
C HIS A 362 -2.21 -5.43 -18.63
N ILE A 363 -1.06 -5.96 -18.22
CA ILE A 363 -0.95 -6.86 -17.05
C ILE A 363 -0.99 -6.00 -15.79
N LEU A 364 -1.84 -6.39 -14.82
CA LEU A 364 -1.94 -5.72 -13.53
C LEU A 364 -1.61 -6.69 -12.39
N THR A 365 -0.99 -6.18 -11.32
CA THR A 365 -0.81 -6.86 -10.05
C THR A 365 -1.39 -6.03 -8.91
N PHE A 366 -2.06 -6.67 -7.94
CA PHE A 366 -2.79 -6.02 -6.86
C PHE A 366 -2.28 -6.49 -5.49
N PRO A 367 -1.18 -5.93 -4.97
CA PRO A 367 -0.72 -6.27 -3.63
C PRO A 367 -1.71 -5.78 -2.57
N ALA A 368 -1.88 -6.53 -1.49
CA ALA A 368 -2.78 -6.20 -0.39
C ALA A 368 -2.06 -5.74 0.89
N ASN A 369 -0.74 -5.85 0.92
CA ASN A 369 0.10 -5.47 2.06
C ASN A 369 1.55 -5.27 1.61
N PRO A 370 2.42 -4.71 2.46
CA PRO A 370 3.82 -4.48 2.09
C PRO A 370 4.63 -5.73 1.74
N ALA A 371 4.34 -6.90 2.29
CA ALA A 371 5.05 -8.13 1.89
C ALA A 371 4.75 -8.47 0.43
N GLU A 372 3.49 -8.37 0.01
CA GLU A 372 3.12 -8.52 -1.40
C GLU A 372 3.63 -7.37 -2.26
N CYS A 373 3.78 -6.15 -1.73
CA CYS A 373 4.43 -5.07 -2.47
C CYS A 373 5.88 -5.42 -2.85
N PHE A 374 6.62 -6.06 -1.95
CA PHE A 374 7.95 -6.59 -2.24
C PHE A 374 7.90 -7.70 -3.30
N GLU A 375 7.07 -8.72 -3.10
CA GLU A 375 6.96 -9.88 -3.99
C GLU A 375 6.45 -9.49 -5.39
N PHE A 376 5.42 -8.63 -5.46
CA PHE A 376 4.82 -8.22 -6.73
C PHE A 376 5.66 -7.21 -7.49
N ALA A 377 6.52 -6.45 -6.82
CA ALA A 377 7.53 -5.67 -7.52
C ALA A 377 8.46 -6.62 -8.31
N VAL A 378 8.95 -7.69 -7.69
CA VAL A 378 9.78 -8.71 -8.37
C VAL A 378 9.01 -9.34 -9.53
N THR A 379 7.81 -9.83 -9.26
CA THR A 379 6.94 -10.47 -10.25
C THR A 379 6.63 -9.54 -11.43
N SER A 380 6.38 -8.24 -11.17
CA SER A 380 6.08 -7.26 -12.22
C SER A 380 7.25 -7.05 -13.18
N PHE A 381 8.49 -7.04 -12.68
CA PHE A 381 9.68 -6.96 -13.54
C PHE A 381 9.85 -8.22 -14.39
N ASP A 382 9.65 -9.40 -13.81
CA ASP A 382 9.74 -10.67 -14.53
C ASP A 382 8.65 -10.77 -15.60
N LEU A 383 7.40 -10.41 -15.29
CA LEU A 383 6.28 -10.36 -16.23
C LEU A 383 6.55 -9.36 -17.37
N ALA A 384 7.05 -8.16 -17.04
CA ALA A 384 7.33 -7.14 -18.05
C ALA A 384 8.36 -7.62 -19.07
N GLU A 385 9.43 -8.25 -18.62
CA GLU A 385 10.48 -8.75 -19.52
C GLU A 385 10.08 -10.04 -20.24
N ARG A 386 9.39 -10.98 -19.54
CA ARG A 386 8.89 -12.21 -20.15
C ARG A 386 7.93 -11.92 -21.29
N PHE A 387 6.93 -11.07 -21.04
CA PHE A 387 5.90 -10.73 -22.03
C PHE A 387 6.24 -9.48 -22.87
N GLN A 388 7.36 -8.84 -22.60
CA GLN A 388 7.81 -7.64 -23.33
C GLN A 388 6.67 -6.61 -23.47
N THR A 389 6.16 -6.12 -22.32
CA THR A 389 4.98 -5.25 -22.26
C THR A 389 5.02 -4.39 -21.00
N PRO A 390 4.32 -3.25 -20.96
CA PRO A 390 4.07 -2.54 -19.71
C PRO A 390 3.30 -3.42 -18.71
N VAL A 391 3.74 -3.40 -17.45
CA VAL A 391 3.06 -4.06 -16.32
C VAL A 391 2.80 -3.01 -15.25
N PHE A 392 1.57 -2.96 -14.75
CA PHE A 392 1.17 -2.06 -13.69
C PHE A 392 1.07 -2.81 -12.36
N MET A 393 1.69 -2.26 -11.33
CA MET A 393 1.52 -2.68 -9.95
C MET A 393 0.67 -1.62 -9.24
N LEU A 394 -0.57 -1.99 -8.89
CA LEU A 394 -1.54 -1.09 -8.29
C LEU A 394 -1.64 -1.34 -6.78
N LEU A 395 -1.05 -0.46 -6.00
CA LEU A 395 -1.31 -0.35 -4.57
C LEU A 395 -2.05 0.97 -4.30
N ASP A 396 -2.49 1.18 -3.09
CA ASP A 396 -3.16 2.42 -2.69
C ASP A 396 -2.38 3.15 -1.59
N LEU A 397 -2.82 4.37 -1.27
CA LEU A 397 -2.19 5.21 -0.25
C LEU A 397 -2.12 4.52 1.13
N ASP A 398 -3.16 3.77 1.52
CA ASP A 398 -3.17 3.10 2.83
C ASP A 398 -2.06 2.05 2.94
N ILE A 399 -1.87 1.24 1.90
CA ILE A 399 -0.75 0.28 1.83
C ILE A 399 0.58 1.01 1.71
N GLY A 400 0.63 2.03 0.86
CA GLY A 400 1.88 2.70 0.48
C GLY A 400 2.51 3.55 1.57
N MET A 401 1.71 4.21 2.42
CA MET A 401 2.21 5.23 3.35
C MET A 401 2.03 4.92 4.83
N ASN A 402 1.34 3.85 5.19
CA ASN A 402 1.20 3.44 6.57
C ASN A 402 2.11 2.26 6.90
N ASP A 403 2.54 2.19 8.17
CA ASP A 403 3.28 1.05 8.68
C ASP A 403 2.35 -0.14 8.92
N TRP A 404 2.71 -1.29 8.38
CA TRP A 404 1.99 -2.55 8.52
C TRP A 404 2.86 -3.59 9.22
N VAL A 405 2.22 -4.42 10.03
CA VAL A 405 2.84 -5.64 10.54
C VAL A 405 2.71 -6.72 9.48
N VAL A 406 3.83 -7.16 8.95
CA VAL A 406 3.89 -8.21 7.91
C VAL A 406 4.96 -9.24 8.26
N PRO A 407 4.87 -10.49 7.77
CA PRO A 407 5.95 -11.45 7.89
C PRO A 407 7.29 -10.89 7.39
N LYS A 408 8.40 -11.39 7.93
CA LYS A 408 9.73 -11.06 7.42
C LYS A 408 9.81 -11.35 5.93
N LEU A 409 10.35 -10.40 5.18
CA LEU A 409 10.51 -10.56 3.73
C LEU A 409 11.52 -11.67 3.44
N THR A 410 11.22 -12.49 2.45
CA THR A 410 12.12 -13.55 2.01
C THR A 410 13.15 -12.97 1.04
N TRP A 411 14.42 -13.11 1.38
CA TRP A 411 15.54 -12.73 0.52
C TRP A 411 16.32 -13.99 0.15
N ASP A 412 16.35 -14.32 -1.14
CA ASP A 412 17.05 -15.48 -1.68
C ASP A 412 18.18 -15.02 -2.60
N ASP A 413 19.42 -15.20 -2.18
CA ASP A 413 20.60 -14.82 -2.98
C ASP A 413 20.76 -15.67 -4.26
N SER A 414 20.02 -16.76 -4.39
CA SER A 414 19.99 -17.58 -5.61
C SER A 414 18.98 -17.11 -6.65
N PHE A 415 18.17 -16.09 -6.35
CA PHE A 415 17.19 -15.54 -7.28
C PHE A 415 17.82 -15.10 -8.60
N VAL A 416 17.30 -15.61 -9.70
CA VAL A 416 17.71 -15.23 -11.06
C VAL A 416 16.54 -14.57 -11.75
N PRO A 417 16.69 -13.30 -12.18
CA PRO A 417 15.64 -12.58 -12.89
C PRO A 417 15.22 -13.26 -14.19
N ASP A 418 13.92 -13.41 -14.44
CA ASP A 418 13.43 -13.83 -15.76
C ASP A 418 13.54 -12.67 -16.75
N ARG A 419 14.50 -12.76 -17.66
CA ARG A 419 14.77 -11.76 -18.69
C ARG A 419 13.96 -11.97 -19.98
N GLY A 420 13.12 -13.00 -20.01
CA GLY A 420 12.38 -13.40 -21.20
C GLY A 420 13.30 -13.83 -22.35
N ARG A 421 12.84 -13.66 -23.60
CA ARG A 421 13.55 -14.12 -24.79
C ARG A 421 14.50 -13.07 -25.35
N ILE A 422 15.61 -12.83 -24.67
CA ILE A 422 16.72 -11.99 -25.18
C ILE A 422 17.76 -12.88 -25.87
N LEU A 423 18.03 -12.60 -27.14
CA LEU A 423 19.06 -13.31 -27.92
C LEU A 423 20.45 -12.70 -27.66
N ASN A 424 21.42 -13.56 -27.41
CA ASN A 424 22.82 -13.20 -27.28
C ASN A 424 23.57 -13.35 -28.62
N ASP A 425 24.87 -13.05 -28.64
CA ASP A 425 25.68 -13.09 -29.86
C ASP A 425 25.82 -14.51 -30.42
N GLU A 426 25.82 -15.57 -29.58
CA GLU A 426 25.88 -16.98 -30.01
C GLU A 426 24.57 -17.38 -30.68
N ASP A 427 23.42 -16.96 -30.13
CA ASP A 427 22.12 -17.19 -30.76
C ASP A 427 22.06 -16.54 -32.15
N LEU A 428 22.51 -15.29 -32.25
CA LEU A 428 22.52 -14.53 -33.50
C LEU A 428 23.49 -15.12 -34.52
N ALA A 429 24.64 -15.64 -34.09
CA ALA A 429 25.62 -16.27 -34.97
C ALA A 429 25.02 -17.47 -35.72
N GLY A 430 24.16 -18.23 -35.07
CA GLY A 430 23.45 -19.38 -35.66
C GLY A 430 22.30 -19.01 -36.61
N MET A 431 21.89 -17.76 -36.64
CA MET A 431 20.77 -17.28 -37.47
C MET A 431 21.28 -16.74 -38.82
N LYS A 432 20.48 -16.94 -39.86
CA LYS A 432 20.71 -16.33 -41.16
C LYS A 432 20.35 -14.85 -41.12
N GLU A 433 19.22 -14.53 -40.49
CA GLU A 433 18.66 -13.18 -40.39
C GLU A 433 17.80 -13.11 -39.13
N PHE A 434 17.78 -11.97 -38.43
CA PHE A 434 16.94 -11.72 -37.27
C PHE A 434 15.75 -10.81 -37.62
N PHE A 435 14.57 -11.20 -37.18
CA PHE A 435 13.33 -10.43 -37.35
C PHE A 435 12.65 -10.25 -36.00
N ARG A 436 12.45 -9.02 -35.61
CA ARG A 436 12.00 -8.66 -34.25
C ARG A 436 10.64 -9.26 -33.85
N TYR A 437 9.70 -9.35 -34.77
CA TYR A 437 8.32 -9.75 -34.49
C TYR A 437 7.93 -11.09 -35.12
N ALA A 438 8.87 -11.78 -35.73
CA ALA A 438 8.68 -13.12 -36.26
C ALA A 438 9.02 -14.21 -35.24
N ASN A 439 8.55 -15.43 -35.49
CA ASN A 439 8.90 -16.62 -34.71
C ASN A 439 8.55 -16.50 -33.21
N ALA A 440 7.34 -16.02 -32.90
CA ALA A 440 6.81 -16.04 -31.56
C ALA A 440 6.75 -17.48 -31.00
N ASP A 441 6.93 -17.64 -29.69
CA ASP A 441 6.80 -18.92 -29.00
C ASP A 441 5.34 -19.33 -28.73
N ALA A 442 5.16 -20.36 -27.91
CA ALA A 442 3.82 -20.82 -27.52
C ALA A 442 3.02 -19.81 -26.69
N GLU A 443 3.68 -18.84 -26.06
CA GLU A 443 3.07 -17.73 -25.33
C GLU A 443 2.90 -16.47 -26.20
N HIS A 444 3.12 -16.60 -27.50
CA HIS A 444 3.03 -15.54 -28.51
C HIS A 444 4.05 -14.40 -28.32
N VAL A 445 5.16 -14.67 -27.62
CA VAL A 445 6.27 -13.74 -27.38
C VAL A 445 7.35 -13.93 -28.41
N ALA A 446 7.68 -12.88 -29.17
CA ALA A 446 8.81 -12.86 -30.09
C ALA A 446 10.13 -12.62 -29.35
N ALA A 447 11.25 -13.08 -29.91
CA ALA A 447 12.56 -12.80 -29.36
C ALA A 447 12.97 -11.33 -29.58
N ARG A 448 13.75 -10.77 -28.66
CA ARG A 448 14.35 -9.43 -28.78
C ARG A 448 15.87 -9.49 -28.62
N THR A 449 16.53 -8.44 -29.07
CA THR A 449 17.94 -8.16 -28.83
C THR A 449 18.07 -6.84 -28.08
N VAL A 450 19.24 -6.56 -27.56
CA VAL A 450 19.54 -5.30 -26.90
C VAL A 450 20.71 -4.59 -27.63
N PRO A 451 20.79 -3.25 -27.62
CA PRO A 451 21.91 -2.53 -28.22
C PRO A 451 23.24 -3.01 -27.65
N GLY A 452 24.24 -3.16 -28.53
CA GLY A 452 25.56 -3.65 -28.15
C GLY A 452 25.81 -5.14 -28.43
N SER A 453 24.74 -5.91 -28.80
CA SER A 453 24.88 -7.27 -29.34
C SER A 453 25.32 -7.26 -30.81
N ASP A 454 25.49 -8.44 -31.42
CA ASP A 454 25.87 -8.59 -32.85
C ASP A 454 24.99 -7.72 -33.75
N SER A 455 25.62 -7.13 -34.77
CA SER A 455 24.96 -6.24 -35.75
C SER A 455 23.78 -6.89 -36.48
N LYS A 456 23.73 -8.23 -36.58
CA LYS A 456 22.58 -8.97 -37.11
C LYS A 456 21.31 -8.78 -36.28
N GLY A 457 21.45 -8.49 -34.96
CA GLY A 457 20.35 -8.23 -34.06
C GLY A 457 19.79 -6.81 -34.16
N ALA A 458 20.33 -5.95 -35.03
CA ALA A 458 19.84 -4.58 -35.18
C ALA A 458 18.44 -4.54 -35.77
N TYR A 459 17.54 -3.78 -35.16
CA TYR A 459 16.18 -3.56 -35.65
C TYR A 459 15.70 -2.14 -35.35
N PHE A 460 14.64 -1.74 -36.02
CA PHE A 460 13.98 -0.47 -35.79
C PHE A 460 12.63 -0.70 -35.12
N ILE A 461 12.36 0.01 -34.01
CA ILE A 461 11.04 0.02 -33.37
C ILE A 461 10.12 1.01 -34.07
N ARG A 462 8.85 0.67 -34.18
CA ARG A 462 7.90 1.47 -34.95
C ARG A 462 6.53 1.47 -34.26
N GLY A 463 6.08 2.65 -33.86
CA GLY A 463 4.74 2.85 -33.31
C GLY A 463 3.62 2.90 -34.36
N SER A 464 3.98 3.12 -35.65
CA SER A 464 3.03 2.96 -36.77
C SER A 464 2.87 1.49 -37.14
N GLY A 465 1.87 1.15 -37.93
CA GLY A 465 1.61 -0.19 -38.45
C GLY A 465 2.89 -0.86 -38.97
N HIS A 466 3.17 -2.07 -38.53
CA HIS A 466 4.32 -2.84 -38.94
C HIS A 466 3.97 -4.32 -39.14
N ASP A 467 4.71 -4.95 -40.05
CA ASP A 467 4.65 -6.38 -40.29
C ASP A 467 5.49 -7.15 -39.21
N MET A 468 5.52 -8.46 -39.30
CA MET A 468 6.30 -9.33 -38.42
C MET A 468 7.82 -9.05 -38.50
N PHE A 469 8.31 -8.36 -39.50
CA PHE A 469 9.72 -7.97 -39.69
C PHE A 469 10.03 -6.58 -39.17
N GLY A 470 9.04 -5.83 -38.65
CA GLY A 470 9.19 -4.44 -38.21
C GLY A 470 9.17 -3.43 -39.36
N ARG A 471 8.76 -3.83 -40.57
CA ARG A 471 8.64 -2.93 -41.70
C ARG A 471 7.29 -2.22 -41.64
N TYR A 472 7.27 -0.95 -42.09
CA TYR A 472 6.02 -0.21 -42.20
C TYR A 472 5.04 -0.90 -43.14
N THR A 473 3.80 -1.02 -42.70
CA THR A 473 2.70 -1.54 -43.51
C THR A 473 1.37 -0.85 -43.18
N GLU A 474 0.50 -0.74 -44.16
CA GLU A 474 -0.92 -0.40 -44.03
C GLU A 474 -1.80 -1.54 -44.55
N ASP A 475 -1.22 -2.73 -44.79
CA ASP A 475 -1.97 -3.90 -45.15
C ASP A 475 -2.84 -4.37 -43.98
N PRO A 476 -4.18 -4.49 -44.20
CA PRO A 476 -5.10 -4.83 -43.12
C PRO A 476 -4.89 -6.24 -42.56
N ALA A 477 -4.42 -7.20 -43.37
CA ALA A 477 -4.20 -8.57 -42.93
C ALA A 477 -2.95 -8.65 -42.03
N GLU A 478 -1.86 -7.97 -42.41
CA GLU A 478 -0.65 -7.88 -41.61
C GLU A 478 -0.91 -7.18 -40.26
N TYR A 479 -1.71 -6.10 -40.29
CA TYR A 479 -2.11 -5.40 -39.05
C TYR A 479 -2.92 -6.31 -38.11
N GLN A 480 -3.91 -7.04 -38.66
CA GLN A 480 -4.72 -7.99 -37.87
C GLN A 480 -3.84 -9.07 -37.23
N GLU A 481 -2.90 -9.65 -37.97
CA GLU A 481 -1.99 -10.67 -37.46
C GLU A 481 -1.20 -10.18 -36.24
N VAL A 482 -0.67 -8.94 -36.26
CA VAL A 482 0.05 -8.35 -35.15
C VAL A 482 -0.86 -8.13 -33.95
N VAL A 483 -2.04 -7.53 -34.12
CA VAL A 483 -2.95 -7.21 -33.03
C VAL A 483 -3.54 -8.48 -32.39
N ASP A 484 -3.88 -9.48 -33.17
CA ASP A 484 -4.35 -10.78 -32.69
C ASP A 484 -3.27 -11.50 -31.88
N ARG A 485 -2.01 -11.45 -32.32
CA ARG A 485 -0.88 -12.00 -31.57
C ARG A 485 -0.70 -11.28 -30.21
N LEU A 486 -0.77 -9.95 -30.18
CA LEU A 486 -0.68 -9.17 -28.94
C LEU A 486 -1.80 -9.53 -27.95
N LYS A 487 -3.03 -9.74 -28.45
CA LYS A 487 -4.16 -10.22 -27.64
C LYS A 487 -3.89 -11.60 -27.03
N LEU A 488 -3.38 -12.54 -27.83
CA LEU A 488 -3.05 -13.89 -27.38
C LEU A 488 -1.88 -13.88 -26.39
N LYS A 489 -0.87 -13.02 -26.60
CA LYS A 489 0.24 -12.81 -25.67
C LYS A 489 -0.26 -12.30 -24.31
N HIS A 490 -1.18 -11.33 -24.29
CA HIS A 490 -1.79 -10.87 -23.05
C HIS A 490 -2.57 -11.98 -22.34
N ALA A 491 -3.37 -12.76 -23.08
CA ALA A 491 -4.13 -13.87 -22.49
C ALA A 491 -3.22 -14.96 -21.90
N ALA A 492 -2.07 -15.24 -22.52
CA ALA A 492 -1.09 -16.20 -21.99
C ALA A 492 -0.52 -15.79 -20.62
N ALA A 493 -0.48 -14.50 -20.30
CA ALA A 493 -0.01 -14.01 -19.01
C ALA A 493 -0.90 -14.43 -17.83
N ALA A 494 -2.13 -14.88 -18.05
CA ALA A 494 -3.07 -15.27 -16.98
C ALA A 494 -2.50 -16.34 -16.03
N THR A 495 -1.67 -17.26 -16.54
CA THR A 495 -1.05 -18.32 -15.72
C THR A 495 0.24 -17.90 -15.02
N HIS A 496 0.70 -16.68 -15.26
CA HIS A 496 1.94 -16.12 -14.71
C HIS A 496 1.71 -14.98 -13.72
N VAL A 497 0.56 -14.31 -13.79
CA VAL A 497 0.19 -13.33 -12.76
C VAL A 497 -0.07 -14.02 -11.42
N PRO A 498 0.05 -13.31 -10.29
CA PRO A 498 -0.26 -13.88 -8.98
C PRO A 498 -1.68 -14.47 -8.94
N ALA A 499 -1.77 -15.77 -8.63
CA ALA A 499 -3.05 -16.46 -8.54
C ALA A 499 -3.95 -15.87 -7.44
N PRO A 500 -5.29 -15.88 -7.60
CA PRO A 500 -6.19 -15.42 -6.56
C PRO A 500 -6.04 -16.27 -5.28
N ILE A 501 -6.29 -15.65 -4.13
CA ILE A 501 -6.42 -16.39 -2.86
C ILE A 501 -7.89 -16.71 -2.68
N VAL A 502 -8.20 -17.98 -2.42
CA VAL A 502 -9.56 -18.47 -2.16
C VAL A 502 -9.60 -19.14 -0.80
N MET A 503 -10.60 -18.80 0.01
CA MET A 503 -10.88 -19.45 1.28
C MET A 503 -12.37 -19.82 1.30
N THR A 504 -12.66 -21.08 1.60
CA THR A 504 -14.04 -21.59 1.60
C THR A 504 -14.50 -21.95 3.01
N LYS A 505 -15.78 -21.71 3.29
CA LYS A 505 -16.46 -22.09 4.53
C LYS A 505 -17.51 -23.18 4.22
N PRO A 506 -17.75 -24.13 5.12
CA PRO A 506 -18.82 -25.12 4.91
C PRO A 506 -20.18 -24.44 4.75
N ASN A 507 -20.94 -24.88 3.74
CA ASN A 507 -22.31 -24.42 3.46
C ASN A 507 -22.43 -22.91 3.12
N ALA A 508 -21.36 -22.28 2.61
CA ALA A 508 -21.43 -20.90 2.16
C ALA A 508 -22.22 -20.80 0.86
N SER A 509 -23.28 -20.01 0.84
CA SER A 509 -24.01 -19.58 -0.36
C SER A 509 -23.54 -18.19 -0.83
N ILE A 510 -22.85 -17.47 0.04
CA ILE A 510 -22.33 -16.13 -0.20
C ILE A 510 -20.85 -16.25 -0.62
N GLY A 511 -20.50 -15.58 -1.71
CA GLY A 511 -19.10 -15.36 -2.11
C GLY A 511 -18.75 -13.87 -2.03
N ILE A 512 -17.58 -13.54 -1.49
CA ILE A 512 -17.10 -12.15 -1.42
C ILE A 512 -15.77 -12.04 -2.17
N ILE A 513 -15.75 -11.22 -3.22
CA ILE A 513 -14.56 -10.92 -4.03
C ILE A 513 -14.02 -9.56 -3.64
N THR A 514 -12.70 -9.43 -3.54
CA THR A 514 -12.05 -8.16 -3.26
C THR A 514 -10.63 -8.07 -3.86
N LEU A 515 -9.96 -6.94 -3.67
CA LEU A 515 -8.55 -6.70 -4.05
C LEU A 515 -7.84 -5.75 -3.08
N GLY A 516 -6.51 -5.79 -3.11
CA GLY A 516 -5.65 -4.78 -2.49
C GLY A 516 -5.97 -4.50 -1.03
N GLY A 517 -5.98 -3.22 -0.65
CA GLY A 517 -6.16 -2.77 0.74
C GLY A 517 -7.50 -3.11 1.40
N CYS A 518 -8.47 -3.67 0.67
CA CYS A 518 -9.72 -4.15 1.26
C CYS A 518 -9.57 -5.50 2.00
N ASP A 519 -8.46 -6.23 1.82
CA ASP A 519 -8.26 -7.61 2.32
C ASP A 519 -8.56 -7.76 3.82
N LEU A 520 -7.97 -6.91 4.67
CA LEU A 520 -8.14 -7.01 6.12
C LEU A 520 -9.59 -6.81 6.56
N ALA A 521 -10.27 -5.81 5.99
CA ALA A 521 -11.65 -5.51 6.34
C ALA A 521 -12.62 -6.62 5.90
N VAL A 522 -12.40 -7.21 4.71
CA VAL A 522 -13.23 -8.29 4.20
C VAL A 522 -13.02 -9.57 5.01
N ARG A 523 -11.80 -9.90 5.42
CA ARG A 523 -11.52 -11.07 6.26
C ARG A 523 -12.18 -10.97 7.63
N GLU A 524 -12.05 -9.81 8.28
CA GLU A 524 -12.70 -9.53 9.57
C GLU A 524 -14.24 -9.62 9.41
N ALA A 525 -14.80 -9.03 8.34
CA ALA A 525 -16.24 -9.10 8.06
C ALA A 525 -16.75 -10.53 7.83
N ILE A 526 -15.98 -11.39 7.17
CA ILE A 526 -16.35 -12.81 6.96
C ILE A 526 -16.44 -13.56 8.29
N ASP A 527 -15.56 -13.30 9.23
CA ASP A 527 -15.61 -13.90 10.55
C ASP A 527 -16.82 -13.37 11.35
N GLU A 528 -17.11 -12.07 11.29
CA GLU A 528 -18.32 -11.48 11.88
C GLU A 528 -19.62 -12.01 11.26
N LEU A 529 -19.68 -12.18 9.93
CA LEU A 529 -20.84 -12.77 9.24
C LEU A 529 -21.05 -14.24 9.66
N ALA A 530 -19.96 -15.01 9.79
CA ALA A 530 -20.04 -16.38 10.25
C ALA A 530 -20.57 -16.50 11.68
N GLU A 531 -20.20 -15.59 12.59
CA GLU A 531 -20.77 -15.51 13.96
C GLU A 531 -22.26 -15.20 13.96
N ARG A 532 -22.76 -14.51 12.93
CA ARG A 532 -24.19 -14.23 12.72
C ARG A 532 -24.93 -15.34 11.98
N GLY A 533 -24.25 -16.47 11.66
CA GLY A 533 -24.86 -17.60 10.94
C GLY A 533 -24.87 -17.47 9.41
N LEU A 534 -24.16 -16.50 8.86
CA LEU A 534 -24.04 -16.23 7.43
C LEU A 534 -22.60 -16.55 6.93
N PRO A 535 -22.22 -17.83 6.79
CA PRO A 535 -20.88 -18.19 6.30
C PRO A 535 -20.68 -17.71 4.86
N ALA A 536 -19.55 -17.08 4.59
CA ALA A 536 -19.18 -16.58 3.26
C ALA A 536 -17.82 -17.14 2.81
N ASP A 537 -17.73 -17.48 1.54
CA ASP A 537 -16.47 -17.78 0.86
C ASP A 537 -15.77 -16.47 0.45
N PHE A 538 -14.46 -16.53 0.45
CA PHE A 538 -13.60 -15.40 0.14
C PHE A 538 -12.79 -15.63 -1.12
N MET A 539 -12.72 -14.62 -1.99
CA MET A 539 -11.74 -14.56 -3.07
C MET A 539 -11.07 -13.20 -3.07
N ARG A 540 -9.74 -13.19 -3.06
CA ARG A 540 -8.97 -11.98 -3.35
C ARG A 540 -8.28 -12.09 -4.69
N VAL A 541 -8.64 -11.22 -5.61
CA VAL A 541 -7.98 -11.06 -6.90
C VAL A 541 -6.60 -10.41 -6.68
N ARG A 542 -5.56 -11.00 -7.26
CA ARG A 542 -4.16 -10.56 -7.09
C ARG A 542 -3.49 -10.13 -8.39
N GLY A 543 -4.06 -10.49 -9.53
CA GLY A 543 -3.52 -10.15 -10.84
C GLY A 543 -4.56 -10.16 -11.94
N PHE A 544 -4.22 -9.56 -13.06
CA PHE A 544 -4.96 -9.53 -14.32
C PHE A 544 -3.96 -9.68 -15.47
N PRO A 545 -4.27 -10.48 -16.52
CA PRO A 545 -5.55 -11.11 -16.88
C PRO A 545 -6.00 -12.22 -15.91
N PHE A 546 -7.33 -12.41 -15.82
CA PHE A 546 -7.91 -13.35 -14.87
C PHE A 546 -7.73 -14.81 -15.28
N VAL A 547 -7.47 -15.67 -14.30
CA VAL A 547 -7.58 -17.14 -14.44
C VAL A 547 -9.06 -17.57 -14.40
N ALA A 548 -9.35 -18.78 -14.89
CA ALA A 548 -10.70 -19.33 -14.94
C ALA A 548 -11.40 -19.40 -13.57
N ASP A 549 -10.64 -19.48 -12.48
CA ASP A 549 -11.14 -19.56 -11.11
C ASP A 549 -11.98 -18.34 -10.71
N VAL A 550 -11.68 -17.15 -11.27
CA VAL A 550 -12.44 -15.93 -10.99
C VAL A 550 -13.87 -16.06 -11.52
N ARG A 551 -14.03 -16.56 -12.75
CA ARG A 551 -15.34 -16.84 -13.33
C ARG A 551 -16.07 -17.93 -12.54
N ALA A 552 -15.40 -19.04 -12.26
CA ALA A 552 -15.96 -20.17 -11.55
C ALA A 552 -16.43 -19.77 -10.14
N PHE A 553 -15.71 -18.89 -9.47
CA PHE A 553 -16.11 -18.38 -8.15
C PHE A 553 -17.45 -17.64 -8.21
N VAL A 554 -17.64 -16.74 -9.18
CA VAL A 554 -18.92 -16.04 -9.34
C VAL A 554 -20.06 -17.00 -9.69
N GLU A 555 -19.81 -17.96 -10.60
CA GLU A 555 -20.84 -18.92 -11.06
C GLU A 555 -21.24 -19.97 -9.98
N ASN A 556 -20.38 -20.21 -9.01
CA ASN A 556 -20.61 -21.20 -7.94
C ASN A 556 -21.35 -20.64 -6.71
N HIS A 557 -21.55 -19.33 -6.60
CA HIS A 557 -22.22 -18.71 -5.47
C HIS A 557 -23.58 -18.15 -5.88
N GLU A 558 -24.59 -18.41 -5.07
CA GLU A 558 -25.93 -17.86 -5.27
C GLU A 558 -25.91 -16.34 -5.13
N TYR A 559 -25.12 -15.84 -4.17
CA TYR A 559 -24.95 -14.41 -3.90
C TYR A 559 -23.45 -14.06 -3.91
N CYS A 560 -23.01 -13.33 -4.93
CA CYS A 560 -21.64 -12.91 -5.05
C CYS A 560 -21.50 -11.39 -4.86
N PHE A 561 -20.75 -10.97 -3.85
CA PHE A 561 -20.47 -9.56 -3.58
C PHE A 561 -19.06 -9.19 -4.06
N VAL A 562 -18.92 -7.98 -4.62
CA VAL A 562 -17.62 -7.40 -4.97
C VAL A 562 -17.39 -6.16 -4.13
N VAL A 563 -16.34 -6.22 -3.28
CA VAL A 563 -15.97 -5.16 -2.34
C VAL A 563 -14.77 -4.40 -2.87
N GLU A 564 -14.92 -3.11 -3.10
CA GLU A 564 -13.86 -2.25 -3.66
C GLU A 564 -13.98 -0.79 -3.22
N GLN A 565 -12.86 -0.08 -3.26
CA GLN A 565 -12.78 1.32 -2.82
C GLN A 565 -12.87 2.30 -3.99
N ASN A 566 -13.96 2.24 -4.73
CA ASN A 566 -14.33 3.23 -5.76
C ASN A 566 -15.86 3.28 -5.92
N ARG A 567 -16.37 4.35 -6.56
CA ARG A 567 -17.82 4.56 -6.74
C ARG A 567 -18.43 3.68 -7.83
N ASP A 568 -17.64 3.37 -8.85
CA ASP A 568 -18.19 2.89 -10.12
C ASP A 568 -18.06 1.36 -10.30
N GLY A 569 -17.58 0.62 -9.29
CA GLY A 569 -17.47 -0.84 -9.33
C GLY A 569 -16.49 -1.30 -10.43
N GLN A 570 -15.26 -0.79 -10.43
CA GLN A 570 -14.30 -1.00 -11.52
C GLN A 570 -13.79 -2.44 -11.58
N LEU A 571 -13.52 -3.09 -10.43
CA LEU A 571 -13.16 -4.51 -10.41
C LEU A 571 -14.33 -5.37 -10.90
N ARG A 572 -15.53 -5.11 -10.39
CA ARG A 572 -16.76 -5.77 -10.80
C ARG A 572 -16.98 -5.67 -12.33
N SER A 573 -16.77 -4.47 -12.86
CA SER A 573 -16.88 -4.21 -14.30
C SER A 573 -15.82 -4.96 -15.10
N LEU A 574 -14.57 -4.95 -14.65
CA LEU A 574 -13.46 -5.65 -15.30
C LEU A 574 -13.69 -7.17 -15.30
N ILE A 575 -14.17 -7.74 -14.19
CA ILE A 575 -14.53 -9.17 -14.13
C ILE A 575 -15.61 -9.48 -15.16
N SER A 576 -16.68 -8.69 -15.22
CA SER A 576 -17.77 -8.91 -16.20
C SER A 576 -17.29 -8.84 -17.65
N ILE A 577 -16.51 -7.82 -18.00
CA ILE A 577 -15.98 -7.62 -19.37
C ILE A 577 -15.07 -8.78 -19.79
N GLU A 578 -14.17 -9.20 -18.91
CA GLU A 578 -13.10 -10.14 -19.28
C GLU A 578 -13.48 -11.62 -19.13
N THR A 579 -14.42 -11.93 -18.23
CA THR A 579 -14.87 -13.31 -18.02
C THR A 579 -16.19 -13.63 -18.72
N GLY A 580 -16.96 -12.60 -19.11
CA GLY A 580 -18.29 -12.76 -19.69
C GLY A 580 -19.38 -13.11 -18.67
N VAL A 581 -19.10 -13.04 -17.38
CA VAL A 581 -20.11 -13.19 -16.34
C VAL A 581 -21.05 -11.97 -16.36
N PRO A 582 -22.38 -12.16 -16.32
CA PRO A 582 -23.32 -11.04 -16.24
C PRO A 582 -23.02 -10.16 -15.03
N ILE A 583 -23.00 -8.84 -15.22
CA ILE A 583 -22.66 -7.91 -14.16
C ILE A 583 -23.68 -7.97 -12.99
N GLU A 584 -24.91 -8.33 -13.31
CA GLU A 584 -26.02 -8.49 -12.35
C GLU A 584 -25.82 -9.67 -11.38
N SER A 585 -24.96 -10.64 -11.73
CA SER A 585 -24.60 -11.77 -10.86
C SER A 585 -23.65 -11.36 -9.72
N MET A 586 -23.19 -10.12 -9.70
CA MET A 586 -22.25 -9.60 -8.71
C MET A 586 -22.82 -8.34 -8.06
N HIS A 587 -23.00 -8.35 -6.75
CA HIS A 587 -23.54 -7.22 -5.97
C HIS A 587 -22.41 -6.32 -5.47
N PRO A 588 -22.45 -5.01 -5.73
CA PRO A 588 -21.36 -4.12 -5.34
C PRO A 588 -21.46 -3.68 -3.87
N ILE A 589 -20.32 -3.72 -3.15
CA ILE A 589 -20.14 -3.03 -1.87
C ILE A 589 -19.03 -1.99 -2.11
N LEU A 590 -19.40 -0.71 -2.18
CA LEU A 590 -18.55 0.37 -2.65
C LEU A 590 -18.24 1.37 -1.54
N ALA A 591 -16.95 1.58 -1.24
CA ALA A 591 -16.48 2.58 -0.30
C ALA A 591 -15.59 3.61 -1.03
N TYR A 592 -15.98 4.89 -1.02
CA TYR A 592 -15.26 5.93 -1.78
C TYR A 592 -15.10 7.26 -1.04
N GLY A 593 -15.15 7.21 0.29
CA GLY A 593 -14.94 8.38 1.16
C GLY A 593 -13.47 8.80 1.35
N GLY A 594 -12.52 8.08 0.75
CA GLY A 594 -11.09 8.37 0.87
C GLY A 594 -10.43 7.84 2.14
N PHE A 595 -11.12 7.00 2.90
CA PHE A 595 -10.61 6.32 4.09
C PHE A 595 -10.46 4.82 3.83
N PRO A 596 -9.55 4.13 4.54
CA PRO A 596 -9.48 2.69 4.50
C PRO A 596 -10.82 2.05 4.91
N LEU A 597 -11.15 0.93 4.29
CA LEU A 597 -12.38 0.18 4.54
C LEU A 597 -12.39 -0.40 5.96
N SER A 598 -13.56 -0.44 6.60
CA SER A 598 -13.80 -1.15 7.85
C SER A 598 -14.61 -2.43 7.63
N ALA A 599 -14.48 -3.40 8.54
CA ALA A 599 -15.28 -4.63 8.50
C ALA A 599 -16.78 -4.33 8.60
N ALA A 600 -17.19 -3.41 9.47
CA ALA A 600 -18.57 -3.01 9.63
C ALA A 600 -19.22 -2.55 8.31
N GLN A 601 -18.50 -1.77 7.49
CA GLN A 601 -19.02 -1.34 6.18
C GLN A 601 -19.28 -2.52 5.23
N VAL A 602 -18.49 -3.58 5.31
CA VAL A 602 -18.70 -4.80 4.51
C VAL A 602 -19.88 -5.59 5.05
N VAL A 603 -19.95 -5.79 6.36
CA VAL A 603 -21.06 -6.47 7.03
C VAL A 603 -22.37 -5.76 6.73
N ASP A 604 -22.43 -4.44 6.93
CA ASP A 604 -23.65 -3.64 6.64
C ASP A 604 -24.02 -3.71 5.15
N GLY A 605 -23.05 -3.74 4.26
CA GLY A 605 -23.28 -3.89 2.82
C GLY A 605 -23.87 -5.24 2.44
N VAL A 606 -23.46 -6.32 3.11
CA VAL A 606 -24.07 -7.66 2.93
C VAL A 606 -25.45 -7.70 3.55
N LEU A 607 -25.61 -7.31 4.82
CA LEU A 607 -26.88 -7.36 5.55
C LEU A 607 -27.95 -6.40 5.01
N GLY A 608 -27.53 -5.27 4.46
CA GLY A 608 -28.45 -4.29 3.86
C GLY A 608 -28.97 -4.67 2.48
N HIS A 609 -28.60 -5.82 1.96
CA HIS A 609 -29.08 -6.29 0.67
C HIS A 609 -30.40 -7.05 0.84
N ASP A 610 -31.43 -6.71 0.05
CA ASP A 610 -32.79 -7.29 0.12
C ASP A 610 -32.85 -8.83 0.06
N ILE A 611 -31.74 -9.45 -0.36
CA ILE A 611 -31.58 -10.91 -0.49
C ILE A 611 -31.39 -11.59 0.87
N ILE A 612 -30.81 -10.91 1.86
CA ILE A 612 -30.50 -11.51 3.17
C ILE A 612 -31.77 -11.82 3.97
N GLU A 613 -32.84 -11.03 3.81
CA GLU A 613 -34.15 -11.34 4.41
C GLU A 613 -34.71 -12.70 3.96
N GLN A 614 -34.24 -13.21 2.78
CA GLN A 614 -34.67 -14.52 2.24
C GLN A 614 -33.80 -15.69 2.78
N LEU A 615 -32.64 -15.42 3.35
CA LEU A 615 -31.77 -16.45 3.96
C LEU A 615 -32.08 -16.68 5.46
N GLU A 616 -32.78 -15.74 6.11
CA GLU A 616 -33.19 -15.84 7.52
C GLU A 616 -34.52 -16.60 7.71
N ASP A 617 -35.32 -16.82 6.64
CA ASP A 617 -36.54 -17.63 6.60
C ASP A 617 -36.25 -19.10 6.21
#